data_bf06ff888c8af71592b762648c0e38f6
#
_entry.id   bf06ff888c8af71592b762648c0e38f6
#
_cell.length_a   1.000
_cell.length_b   1.000
_cell.length_c   1.000
_cell.angle_alpha   90.00
_cell.angle_beta   90.00
_cell.angle_gamma   90.00
#
_symmetry.space_group_name_H-M   'P 1'
#
loop_
_entity.id
_entity.type
_entity.pdbx_description
1 polymer ?
#
loop_
_entity_poly.entity_id
_entity_poly.type
_entity_poly.pdbx_seq_one_letter_code
_entity_poly.pdbx_strand_id
1 'polypeptide(L)'
;MQKLFREIGFACLLLVLALLLVFSLFWALSIGTVKLPVREIYETVLAQFTSGEPITAPGQGPVHDIVWLLRLPRVILASLVGCGLAVCGVIMQAIVKNPLADPYILGISSGASLGATSAILLGICVSLGPNFVGIAAFIGAFAISLAVLFISNLGGRSNSMKLLLAGMALSAVCGAFSSFIVYFANNKEGMQTIAYWMMGSLAGAKWGELAIIAPIIMASVIFFWTQSRVLNLMLLGDESAITMGTDLHAYRQWYLLISSLIVGFAVYAAGMIGFVGLIIPHVIRMFTGPDHKRLIPVSSLTGAIFLVICDGLCRIIIPHTELPIGILISMIGAPSFIYLMIKKTYGFGGND
;
A
#
# COMPACT_ATOMS: atom_id res chain seq x y z
N MET A 1 -28.01 21.72 -13.99
CA MET A 1 -27.94 22.05 -12.58
C MET A 1 -27.46 20.87 -11.71
N GLN A 2 -28.13 19.71 -11.68
CA GLN A 2 -27.73 18.56 -10.85
C GLN A 2 -26.29 18.06 -11.09
N LYS A 3 -25.79 18.04 -12.34
CA LYS A 3 -24.42 17.64 -12.67
C LYS A 3 -23.39 18.62 -12.05
N LEU A 4 -23.67 19.93 -12.11
CA LEU A 4 -22.79 20.96 -11.54
C LEU A 4 -22.74 20.86 -10.00
N PHE A 5 -23.87 20.67 -9.33
CA PHE A 5 -23.90 20.44 -7.87
C PHE A 5 -23.13 19.18 -7.47
N ARG A 6 -23.21 18.13 -8.27
CA ARG A 6 -22.47 16.87 -8.03
C ARG A 6 -20.96 17.04 -8.22
N GLU A 7 -20.51 17.86 -9.16
CA GLU A 7 -19.07 18.13 -9.36
C GLU A 7 -18.54 19.08 -8.28
N ILE A 8 -19.29 20.11 -7.88
CA ILE A 8 -18.93 21.00 -6.76
C ILE A 8 -18.83 20.20 -5.45
N GLY A 9 -19.81 19.35 -5.16
CA GLY A 9 -19.78 18.48 -3.97
C GLY A 9 -18.56 17.54 -3.96
N PHE A 10 -18.17 17.02 -5.12
CA PHE A 10 -16.97 16.18 -5.23
C PHE A 10 -15.67 16.97 -5.02
N ALA A 11 -15.55 18.17 -5.59
CA ALA A 11 -14.40 19.03 -5.36
C ALA A 11 -14.29 19.45 -3.88
N CYS A 12 -15.41 19.78 -3.24
CA CYS A 12 -15.44 20.06 -1.80
C CYS A 12 -15.00 18.84 -0.98
N LEU A 13 -15.42 17.62 -1.33
CA LEU A 13 -14.99 16.39 -0.66
C LEU A 13 -13.47 16.20 -0.77
N LEU A 14 -12.89 16.39 -1.95
CA LEU A 14 -11.44 16.28 -2.15
C LEU A 14 -10.68 17.34 -1.35
N LEU A 15 -11.19 18.58 -1.30
CA LEU A 15 -10.60 19.65 -0.49
C LEU A 15 -10.63 19.30 1.00
N VAL A 16 -11.76 18.82 1.51
CA VAL A 16 -11.88 18.37 2.92
C VAL A 16 -10.90 17.24 3.22
N LEU A 17 -10.80 16.24 2.35
CA LEU A 17 -9.83 15.15 2.54
C LEU A 17 -8.38 15.63 2.46
N ALA A 18 -8.06 16.57 1.57
CA ALA A 18 -6.72 17.16 1.50
C ALA A 18 -6.38 17.92 2.80
N LEU A 19 -7.32 18.70 3.33
CA LEU A 19 -7.15 19.40 4.62
C LEU A 19 -7.01 18.40 5.78
N LEU A 20 -7.80 17.32 5.79
CA LEU A 20 -7.69 16.25 6.79
C LEU A 20 -6.34 15.51 6.68
N LEU A 21 -5.81 15.30 5.46
CA LEU A 21 -4.49 14.75 5.28
C LEU A 21 -3.42 15.66 5.89
N VAL A 22 -3.44 16.94 5.57
CA VAL A 22 -2.52 17.92 6.13
C VAL A 22 -2.61 17.94 7.67
N PHE A 23 -3.83 17.96 8.21
CA PHE A 23 -4.05 17.89 9.65
C PHE A 23 -3.48 16.61 10.26
N SER A 24 -3.72 15.44 9.62
CA SER A 24 -3.20 14.15 10.11
C SER A 24 -1.67 14.08 10.08
N LEU A 25 -1.03 14.68 9.06
CA LEU A 25 0.43 14.80 8.99
C LEU A 25 0.99 15.61 10.17
N PHE A 26 0.41 16.79 10.45
CA PHE A 26 0.82 17.61 11.58
C PHE A 26 0.57 16.94 12.92
N TRP A 27 -0.60 16.29 13.07
CA TRP A 27 -0.92 15.50 14.25
C TRP A 27 0.11 14.39 14.49
N ALA A 28 0.45 13.62 13.45
CA ALA A 28 1.42 12.53 13.53
C ALA A 28 2.86 13.01 13.78
N LEU A 29 3.23 14.21 13.31
CA LEU A 29 4.52 14.83 13.63
C LEU A 29 4.61 15.24 15.11
N SER A 30 3.49 15.68 15.69
CA SER A 30 3.43 16.09 17.10
C SER A 30 3.49 14.92 18.07
N ILE A 31 3.15 13.71 17.61
CA ILE A 31 3.08 12.50 18.42
C ILE A 31 4.33 11.63 18.23
N GLY A 32 4.84 11.11 19.35
CA GLY A 32 5.97 10.18 19.36
C GLY A 32 6.37 9.79 20.78
N THR A 33 7.29 8.84 20.91
CA THR A 33 7.84 8.36 22.19
C THR A 33 8.52 9.47 22.99
N VAL A 34 9.12 10.43 22.29
CA VAL A 34 9.70 11.64 22.89
C VAL A 34 8.70 12.79 22.74
N LYS A 35 8.28 13.38 23.86
CA LYS A 35 7.39 14.55 23.86
C LYS A 35 8.19 15.80 23.49
N LEU A 36 7.86 16.39 22.35
CA LEU A 36 8.41 17.65 21.89
C LEU A 36 7.35 18.75 21.97
N PRO A 37 7.71 19.99 22.35
CA PRO A 37 6.78 21.12 22.27
C PRO A 37 6.33 21.35 20.84
N VAL A 38 5.03 21.44 20.64
CA VAL A 38 4.43 21.60 19.30
C VAL A 38 5.03 22.83 18.58
N ARG A 39 5.29 23.90 19.31
CA ARG A 39 5.90 25.13 18.78
C ARG A 39 7.28 24.86 18.16
N GLU A 40 8.15 24.11 18.83
CA GLU A 40 9.49 23.78 18.33
C GLU A 40 9.44 22.92 17.06
N ILE A 41 8.46 22.00 16.97
CA ILE A 41 8.22 21.19 15.75
C ILE A 41 7.90 22.11 14.56
N TYR A 42 6.98 23.06 14.74
CA TYR A 42 6.60 24.00 13.67
C TYR A 42 7.76 24.93 13.29
N GLU A 43 8.46 25.48 14.27
CA GLU A 43 9.62 26.35 14.03
C GLU A 43 10.71 25.61 13.26
N THR A 44 10.97 24.33 13.62
CA THR A 44 11.92 23.48 12.90
C THR A 44 11.51 23.22 11.46
N VAL A 45 10.25 22.90 11.22
CA VAL A 45 9.75 22.65 9.85
C VAL A 45 9.81 23.94 9.02
N LEU A 46 9.40 25.07 9.58
CA LEU A 46 9.41 26.36 8.87
C LEU A 46 10.82 26.89 8.62
N ALA A 47 11.72 26.75 9.58
CA ALA A 47 13.12 27.20 9.45
C ALA A 47 13.81 26.51 8.25
N GLN A 48 13.52 25.26 8.00
CA GLN A 48 14.11 24.52 6.88
C GLN A 48 13.70 25.07 5.51
N PHE A 49 12.45 25.55 5.39
CA PHE A 49 11.98 26.15 4.13
C PHE A 49 12.56 27.57 3.92
N THR A 50 13.05 28.22 4.98
CA THR A 50 13.59 29.58 4.92
C THR A 50 15.11 29.63 4.88
N SER A 51 15.82 28.62 5.45
CA SER A 51 17.27 28.62 5.56
C SER A 51 18.01 28.18 4.29
N GLY A 52 17.33 27.47 3.39
CA GLY A 52 17.94 26.92 2.15
C GLY A 52 19.01 25.84 2.37
N GLU A 53 19.18 25.35 3.60
CA GLU A 53 20.16 24.30 3.90
C GLU A 53 19.71 22.91 3.42
N PRO A 54 20.64 21.98 3.16
CA PRO A 54 20.27 20.64 2.71
C PRO A 54 19.39 19.91 3.74
N ILE A 55 18.29 19.35 3.25
CA ILE A 55 17.28 18.61 4.04
C ILE A 55 17.89 17.48 4.91
N THR A 56 19.10 17.04 4.59
CA THR A 56 19.77 15.88 5.19
C THR A 56 20.93 16.25 6.11
N ALA A 57 21.15 17.54 6.44
CA ALA A 57 22.25 17.94 7.29
C ALA A 57 21.97 17.58 8.76
N PRO A 58 22.69 16.62 9.37
CA PRO A 58 22.59 16.34 10.79
C PRO A 58 23.27 17.43 11.61
N GLY A 59 22.82 17.67 12.86
CA GLY A 59 23.57 18.47 13.83
C GLY A 59 23.03 19.86 14.16
N GLN A 60 21.81 20.20 13.72
CA GLN A 60 21.14 21.45 14.14
C GLN A 60 20.43 21.33 15.51
N GLY A 61 20.64 20.21 16.22
CA GLY A 61 20.10 19.95 17.55
C GLY A 61 19.13 18.77 17.62
N PRO A 62 18.88 18.23 18.83
CA PRO A 62 18.10 17.00 18.98
C PRO A 62 16.65 17.11 18.50
N VAL A 63 16.02 18.28 18.58
CA VAL A 63 14.66 18.49 18.08
C VAL A 63 14.63 18.42 16.56
N HIS A 64 15.58 19.06 15.89
CA HIS A 64 15.74 19.03 14.43
C HIS A 64 15.92 17.58 13.96
N ASP A 65 16.83 16.84 14.56
CA ASP A 65 17.13 15.47 14.14
C ASP A 65 15.93 14.53 14.32
N ILE A 66 15.19 14.66 15.43
CA ILE A 66 13.99 13.87 15.67
C ILE A 66 12.89 14.22 14.67
N VAL A 67 12.64 15.49 14.41
CA VAL A 67 11.56 15.93 13.52
C VAL A 67 11.91 15.64 12.06
N TRP A 68 13.11 16.03 11.64
CA TRP A 68 13.50 16.07 10.24
C TRP A 68 14.06 14.74 9.71
N LEU A 69 14.83 14.01 10.54
CA LEU A 69 15.45 12.75 10.11
C LEU A 69 14.61 11.51 10.45
N LEU A 70 13.75 11.59 11.48
CA LEU A 70 12.96 10.42 11.91
C LEU A 70 11.47 10.57 11.63
N ARG A 71 10.82 11.66 12.11
CA ARG A 71 9.35 11.77 12.06
C ARG A 71 8.83 12.12 10.69
N LEU A 72 9.41 13.12 10.04
CA LEU A 72 8.89 13.61 8.77
C LEU A 72 9.03 12.59 7.64
N PRO A 73 10.16 11.91 7.42
CA PRO A 73 10.25 10.83 6.43
C PRO A 73 9.23 9.73 6.69
N ARG A 74 9.04 9.34 7.95
CA ARG A 74 8.11 8.29 8.36
C ARG A 74 6.66 8.64 8.05
N VAL A 75 6.23 9.86 8.35
CA VAL A 75 4.87 10.32 8.11
C VAL A 75 4.59 10.47 6.60
N ILE A 76 5.57 10.94 5.83
CA ILE A 76 5.49 10.98 4.37
C ILE A 76 5.42 9.57 3.80
N LEU A 77 6.26 8.65 4.26
CA LEU A 77 6.22 7.25 3.83
C LEU A 77 4.87 6.61 4.15
N ALA A 78 4.31 6.85 5.35
CA ALA A 78 2.97 6.39 5.72
C ALA A 78 1.92 6.86 4.72
N SER A 79 1.93 8.16 4.37
CA SER A 79 0.97 8.70 3.42
C SER A 79 1.11 8.09 2.02
N LEU A 80 2.34 7.90 1.52
CA LEU A 80 2.61 7.30 0.21
C LEU A 80 2.21 5.83 0.15
N VAL A 81 2.58 5.04 1.16
CA VAL A 81 2.23 3.61 1.23
C VAL A 81 0.72 3.43 1.36
N GLY A 82 0.06 4.23 2.21
CA GLY A 82 -1.40 4.19 2.37
C GLY A 82 -2.14 4.56 1.07
N CYS A 83 -1.70 5.62 0.41
CA CYS A 83 -2.19 6.04 -0.90
C CYS A 83 -2.02 4.92 -1.95
N GLY A 84 -0.79 4.40 -2.09
CA GLY A 84 -0.45 3.37 -3.07
C GLY A 84 -1.23 2.08 -2.87
N LEU A 85 -1.29 1.56 -1.63
CA LEU A 85 -2.02 0.32 -1.31
C LEU A 85 -3.53 0.47 -1.54
N ALA A 86 -4.12 1.62 -1.16
CA ALA A 86 -5.54 1.88 -1.40
C ALA A 86 -5.86 1.90 -2.89
N VAL A 87 -5.04 2.56 -3.72
CA VAL A 87 -5.24 2.59 -5.17
C VAL A 87 -5.02 1.20 -5.78
N CYS A 88 -3.97 0.47 -5.37
CA CYS A 88 -3.80 -0.93 -5.81
C CYS A 88 -5.02 -1.79 -5.48
N GLY A 89 -5.64 -1.57 -4.31
CA GLY A 89 -6.89 -2.24 -3.96
C GLY A 89 -8.02 -1.94 -4.93
N VAL A 90 -8.23 -0.67 -5.29
CA VAL A 90 -9.22 -0.27 -6.32
C VAL A 90 -8.98 -1.03 -7.62
N ILE A 91 -7.73 -1.07 -8.07
CA ILE A 91 -7.35 -1.71 -9.34
C ILE A 91 -7.56 -3.23 -9.28
N MET A 92 -7.12 -3.88 -8.20
CA MET A 92 -7.29 -5.34 -8.03
C MET A 92 -8.76 -5.73 -7.99
N GLN A 93 -9.59 -4.97 -7.28
CA GLN A 93 -11.03 -5.20 -7.24
C GLN A 93 -11.68 -5.06 -8.62
N ALA A 94 -11.21 -4.16 -9.47
CA ALA A 94 -11.68 -4.02 -10.84
C ALA A 94 -11.21 -5.18 -11.74
N ILE A 95 -9.93 -5.56 -11.68
CA ILE A 95 -9.34 -6.65 -12.48
C ILE A 95 -10.00 -8.00 -12.15
N VAL A 96 -10.15 -8.28 -10.86
CA VAL A 96 -10.70 -9.56 -10.36
C VAL A 96 -12.23 -9.57 -10.41
N LYS A 97 -12.88 -8.40 -10.56
CA LYS A 97 -14.34 -8.20 -10.47
C LYS A 97 -14.91 -8.67 -9.13
N ASN A 98 -14.12 -8.49 -8.07
CA ASN A 98 -14.51 -8.85 -6.73
C ASN A 98 -14.18 -7.68 -5.77
N PRO A 99 -15.18 -7.08 -5.09
CA PRO A 99 -14.96 -5.99 -4.15
C PRO A 99 -14.15 -6.38 -2.92
N LEU A 100 -13.88 -7.67 -2.73
CA LEU A 100 -13.10 -8.25 -1.65
C LEU A 100 -11.66 -8.59 -2.08
N ALA A 101 -11.27 -8.26 -3.31
CA ALA A 101 -9.90 -8.50 -3.76
C ALA A 101 -8.93 -7.53 -3.09
N ASP A 102 -7.86 -8.09 -2.53
CA ASP A 102 -6.72 -7.38 -1.95
C ASP A 102 -5.53 -7.41 -2.91
N PRO A 103 -4.66 -6.41 -2.96
CA PRO A 103 -3.45 -6.42 -3.79
C PRO A 103 -2.55 -7.64 -3.56
N TYR A 104 -2.58 -8.20 -2.37
CA TYR A 104 -1.78 -9.38 -2.01
C TYR A 104 -2.35 -10.72 -2.48
N ILE A 105 -3.62 -10.77 -2.92
CA ILE A 105 -4.29 -12.04 -3.29
C ILE A 105 -3.64 -12.76 -4.48
N LEU A 106 -2.88 -12.03 -5.30
CA LEU A 106 -2.15 -12.56 -6.45
C LEU A 106 -0.77 -13.14 -6.09
N GLY A 107 -0.52 -13.44 -4.81
CA GLY A 107 0.74 -14.04 -4.37
C GLY A 107 1.89 -13.07 -4.16
N ILE A 108 1.68 -11.77 -4.35
CA ILE A 108 2.71 -10.74 -4.21
C ILE A 108 3.31 -10.78 -2.79
N SER A 109 2.47 -10.90 -1.75
CA SER A 109 2.94 -11.01 -0.37
C SER A 109 3.74 -12.27 -0.10
N SER A 110 3.34 -13.40 -0.67
CA SER A 110 4.05 -14.67 -0.51
C SER A 110 5.41 -14.63 -1.19
N GLY A 111 5.51 -14.00 -2.36
CA GLY A 111 6.77 -13.73 -3.02
C GLY A 111 7.68 -12.81 -2.21
N ALA A 112 7.13 -11.72 -1.66
CA ALA A 112 7.86 -10.82 -0.77
C ALA A 112 8.37 -11.54 0.48
N SER A 113 7.52 -12.36 1.11
CA SER A 113 7.89 -13.17 2.29
C SER A 113 9.00 -14.16 1.97
N LEU A 114 8.94 -14.85 0.84
CA LEU A 114 10.00 -15.75 0.39
C LEU A 114 11.31 -15.02 0.16
N GLY A 115 11.26 -13.84 -0.50
CA GLY A 115 12.43 -12.99 -0.72
C GLY A 115 13.07 -12.55 0.60
N ALA A 116 12.27 -12.03 1.53
CA ALA A 116 12.73 -11.61 2.85
C ALA A 116 13.32 -12.77 3.66
N THR A 117 12.63 -13.92 3.68
CA THR A 117 13.08 -15.13 4.37
C THR A 117 14.42 -15.60 3.82
N SER A 118 14.57 -15.61 2.50
CA SER A 118 15.83 -15.98 1.84
C SER A 118 16.96 -14.99 2.17
N ALA A 119 16.65 -13.69 2.21
CA ALA A 119 17.64 -12.68 2.56
C ALA A 119 18.11 -12.82 4.01
N ILE A 120 17.18 -12.98 4.96
CA ILE A 120 17.49 -13.03 6.40
C ILE A 120 18.21 -14.34 6.76
N LEU A 121 17.76 -15.49 6.26
CA LEU A 121 18.28 -16.80 6.69
C LEU A 121 19.42 -17.33 5.82
N LEU A 122 19.41 -17.03 4.51
CA LEU A 122 20.44 -17.49 3.57
C LEU A 122 21.45 -16.41 3.21
N GLY A 123 21.25 -15.16 3.66
CA GLY A 123 22.14 -14.05 3.35
C GLY A 123 22.09 -13.57 1.90
N ILE A 124 21.02 -13.90 1.16
CA ILE A 124 20.87 -13.46 -0.23
C ILE A 124 20.71 -11.93 -0.27
N CYS A 125 21.34 -11.31 -1.25
CA CYS A 125 21.30 -9.85 -1.46
C CYS A 125 22.00 -8.99 -0.39
N VAL A 126 22.72 -9.54 0.58
CA VAL A 126 23.46 -8.76 1.61
C VAL A 126 24.42 -7.74 0.98
N SER A 127 25.03 -8.08 -0.16
CA SER A 127 25.94 -7.20 -0.89
C SER A 127 25.27 -5.96 -1.50
N LEU A 128 23.92 -5.92 -1.55
CA LEU A 128 23.15 -4.82 -2.13
C LEU A 128 22.92 -3.64 -1.15
N GLY A 129 23.48 -3.71 0.05
CA GLY A 129 23.44 -2.61 1.01
C GLY A 129 22.56 -2.86 2.24
N PRO A 130 22.37 -1.84 3.07
CA PRO A 130 21.74 -2.00 4.39
C PRO A 130 20.25 -2.40 4.35
N ASN A 131 19.52 -2.13 3.27
CA ASN A 131 18.13 -2.54 3.11
C ASN A 131 17.98 -3.77 2.20
N PHE A 132 18.92 -4.72 2.29
CA PHE A 132 18.94 -5.93 1.46
C PHE A 132 17.68 -6.79 1.61
N VAL A 133 17.08 -6.82 2.79
CA VAL A 133 15.83 -7.54 3.04
C VAL A 133 14.67 -6.93 2.23
N GLY A 134 14.55 -5.61 2.24
CA GLY A 134 13.55 -4.89 1.45
C GLY A 134 13.75 -5.12 -0.06
N ILE A 135 15.01 -5.10 -0.53
CA ILE A 135 15.35 -5.36 -1.94
C ILE A 135 14.94 -6.79 -2.33
N ALA A 136 15.29 -7.78 -1.52
CA ALA A 136 14.94 -9.17 -1.78
C ALA A 136 13.42 -9.40 -1.75
N ALA A 137 12.71 -8.75 -0.83
CA ALA A 137 11.26 -8.77 -0.77
C ALA A 137 10.61 -8.14 -2.01
N PHE A 138 11.12 -6.98 -2.46
CA PHE A 138 10.69 -6.35 -3.71
C PHE A 138 10.89 -7.27 -4.92
N ILE A 139 12.08 -7.85 -5.06
CA ILE A 139 12.40 -8.78 -6.15
C ILE A 139 11.47 -9.99 -6.10
N GLY A 140 11.26 -10.59 -4.92
CA GLY A 140 10.35 -11.72 -4.73
C GLY A 140 8.90 -11.38 -5.10
N ALA A 141 8.39 -10.23 -4.64
CA ALA A 141 7.06 -9.74 -4.97
C ALA A 141 6.86 -9.54 -6.48
N PHE A 142 7.83 -8.89 -7.12
CA PHE A 142 7.77 -8.60 -8.55
C PHE A 142 7.94 -9.86 -9.41
N ALA A 143 8.84 -10.76 -9.03
CA ALA A 143 9.05 -12.04 -9.71
C ALA A 143 7.78 -12.91 -9.68
N ILE A 144 7.10 -12.99 -8.53
CA ILE A 144 5.83 -13.73 -8.44
C ILE A 144 4.74 -13.08 -9.27
N SER A 145 4.67 -11.76 -9.33
CA SER A 145 3.72 -11.06 -10.20
C SER A 145 3.94 -11.39 -11.69
N LEU A 146 5.20 -11.42 -12.12
CA LEU A 146 5.55 -11.84 -13.48
C LEU A 146 5.20 -13.32 -13.73
N ALA A 147 5.46 -14.19 -12.75
CA ALA A 147 5.12 -15.62 -12.84
C ALA A 147 3.61 -15.84 -12.92
N VAL A 148 2.81 -15.09 -12.14
CA VAL A 148 1.34 -15.12 -12.23
C VAL A 148 0.87 -14.71 -13.61
N LEU A 149 1.41 -13.62 -14.16
CA LEU A 149 1.08 -13.17 -15.52
C LEU A 149 1.47 -14.23 -16.55
N PHE A 150 2.64 -14.80 -16.45
CA PHE A 150 3.11 -15.84 -17.36
C PHE A 150 2.20 -17.08 -17.31
N ILE A 151 1.96 -17.64 -16.12
CA ILE A 151 1.13 -18.84 -15.94
C ILE A 151 -0.31 -18.60 -16.37
N SER A 152 -0.88 -17.44 -16.05
CA SER A 152 -2.27 -17.12 -16.41
C SER A 152 -2.49 -16.99 -17.93
N ASN A 153 -1.43 -16.73 -18.70
CA ASN A 153 -1.45 -16.68 -20.15
C ASN A 153 -1.16 -18.01 -20.84
N LEU A 154 -0.67 -19.03 -20.10
CA LEU A 154 -0.49 -20.36 -20.66
C LEU A 154 -1.84 -20.98 -21.05
N GLY A 155 -1.94 -21.48 -22.24
CA GLY A 155 -3.18 -22.07 -22.77
C GLY A 155 -4.26 -21.05 -23.16
N GLY A 156 -3.88 -19.84 -23.54
CA GLY A 156 -4.76 -18.80 -24.07
C GLY A 156 -4.84 -17.54 -23.23
N ARG A 157 -5.78 -16.63 -23.56
CA ARG A 157 -5.92 -15.32 -22.89
C ARG A 157 -6.22 -15.48 -21.39
N SER A 158 -5.52 -14.68 -20.58
CA SER A 158 -5.77 -14.62 -19.15
C SER A 158 -7.13 -13.96 -18.84
N ASN A 159 -7.82 -14.52 -17.86
CA ASN A 159 -9.03 -13.96 -17.27
C ASN A 159 -8.86 -13.85 -15.75
N SER A 160 -9.82 -13.22 -15.08
CA SER A 160 -9.77 -13.00 -13.63
C SER A 160 -9.61 -14.30 -12.84
N MET A 161 -10.26 -15.40 -13.27
CA MET A 161 -10.17 -16.70 -12.60
C MET A 161 -8.78 -17.32 -12.73
N LYS A 162 -8.18 -17.32 -13.93
CA LYS A 162 -6.82 -17.83 -14.14
C LYS A 162 -5.79 -17.07 -13.32
N LEU A 163 -5.93 -15.74 -13.22
CA LEU A 163 -5.05 -14.91 -12.40
C LEU A 163 -5.14 -15.29 -10.92
N LEU A 164 -6.35 -15.46 -10.39
CA LEU A 164 -6.56 -15.86 -8.99
C LEU A 164 -5.97 -17.26 -8.72
N LEU A 165 -6.26 -18.24 -9.57
CA LEU A 165 -5.76 -19.60 -9.40
C LEU A 165 -4.24 -19.66 -9.49
N ALA A 166 -3.63 -18.94 -10.45
CA ALA A 166 -2.18 -18.85 -10.55
C ALA A 166 -1.55 -18.20 -9.32
N GLY A 167 -2.16 -17.10 -8.82
CA GLY A 167 -1.72 -16.42 -7.59
C GLY A 167 -1.79 -17.33 -6.37
N MET A 168 -2.88 -18.06 -6.19
CA MET A 168 -3.07 -19.01 -5.08
C MET A 168 -2.05 -20.16 -5.16
N ALA A 169 -1.85 -20.75 -6.34
CA ALA A 169 -0.87 -21.83 -6.53
C ALA A 169 0.55 -21.37 -6.24
N LEU A 170 0.97 -20.22 -6.78
CA LEU A 170 2.28 -19.64 -6.51
C LEU A 170 2.46 -19.22 -5.05
N SER A 171 1.41 -18.74 -4.38
CA SER A 171 1.44 -18.46 -2.94
C SER A 171 1.74 -19.72 -2.13
N ALA A 172 1.12 -20.85 -2.48
CA ALA A 172 1.38 -22.13 -1.82
C ALA A 172 2.83 -22.58 -2.05
N VAL A 173 3.35 -22.43 -3.26
CA VAL A 173 4.74 -22.75 -3.60
C VAL A 173 5.71 -21.87 -2.79
N CYS A 174 5.50 -20.55 -2.78
CA CYS A 174 6.33 -19.63 -1.98
C CYS A 174 6.28 -19.96 -0.49
N GLY A 175 5.11 -20.28 0.05
CA GLY A 175 4.93 -20.68 1.44
C GLY A 175 5.70 -21.96 1.77
N ALA A 176 5.64 -22.97 0.89
CA ALA A 176 6.39 -24.22 1.05
C ALA A 176 7.91 -23.98 1.06
N PHE A 177 8.43 -23.18 0.12
CA PHE A 177 9.86 -22.84 0.09
C PHE A 177 10.28 -21.99 1.30
N SER A 178 9.47 -21.02 1.72
CA SER A 178 9.76 -20.25 2.94
C SER A 178 9.84 -21.16 4.16
N SER A 179 8.88 -22.09 4.33
CA SER A 179 8.87 -23.06 5.44
C SER A 179 10.07 -24.00 5.39
N PHE A 180 10.47 -24.43 4.19
CA PHE A 180 11.66 -25.25 3.99
C PHE A 180 12.93 -24.52 4.44
N ILE A 181 13.11 -23.25 4.01
CA ILE A 181 14.27 -22.43 4.39
C ILE A 181 14.31 -22.24 5.91
N VAL A 182 13.16 -21.88 6.54
CA VAL A 182 13.05 -21.70 7.98
C VAL A 182 13.42 -22.97 8.74
N TYR A 183 12.94 -24.14 8.29
CA TYR A 183 13.22 -25.42 8.93
C TYR A 183 14.70 -25.78 8.89
N PHE A 184 15.37 -25.62 7.74
CA PHE A 184 16.77 -25.98 7.57
C PHE A 184 17.76 -24.97 8.14
N ALA A 185 17.41 -23.68 8.21
CA ALA A 185 18.30 -22.64 8.72
C ALA A 185 18.58 -22.77 10.22
N ASN A 186 17.65 -23.38 10.99
CA ASN A 186 17.75 -23.57 12.45
C ASN A 186 18.29 -22.34 13.21
N ASN A 187 17.89 -21.15 12.76
CA ASN A 187 18.35 -19.85 13.28
C ASN A 187 17.19 -19.13 13.99
N LYS A 188 17.19 -19.17 15.33
CA LYS A 188 16.11 -18.57 16.15
C LYS A 188 16.04 -17.05 16.00
N GLU A 189 17.17 -16.36 15.93
CA GLU A 189 17.21 -14.89 15.77
C GLU A 189 16.69 -14.48 14.39
N GLY A 190 17.08 -15.22 13.35
CA GLY A 190 16.55 -15.00 12.00
C GLY A 190 15.04 -15.23 11.91
N MET A 191 14.50 -16.27 12.57
CA MET A 191 13.05 -16.50 12.64
C MET A 191 12.32 -15.36 13.34
N GLN A 192 12.87 -14.84 14.43
CA GLN A 192 12.31 -13.68 15.13
C GLN A 192 12.35 -12.42 14.25
N THR A 193 13.45 -12.19 13.55
CA THR A 193 13.59 -11.08 12.59
C THR A 193 12.55 -11.16 11.47
N ILE A 194 12.31 -12.36 10.91
CA ILE A 194 11.26 -12.57 9.89
C ILE A 194 9.89 -12.23 10.47
N ALA A 195 9.59 -12.70 11.69
CA ALA A 195 8.31 -12.44 12.33
C ALA A 195 8.06 -10.94 12.51
N TYR A 196 9.05 -10.19 12.99
CA TYR A 196 8.95 -8.72 13.11
C TYR A 196 8.82 -8.05 11.74
N TRP A 197 9.60 -8.48 10.74
CA TRP A 197 9.52 -7.92 9.40
C TRP A 197 8.13 -8.12 8.76
N MET A 198 7.52 -9.30 8.97
CA MET A 198 6.17 -9.60 8.49
C MET A 198 5.08 -8.78 9.17
N MET A 199 5.33 -8.24 10.36
CA MET A 199 4.37 -7.35 11.05
C MET A 199 4.34 -5.94 10.47
N GLY A 200 5.34 -5.57 9.64
CA GLY A 200 5.45 -4.26 9.00
C GLY A 200 5.83 -3.13 9.97
N SER A 201 6.65 -2.22 9.51
CA SER A 201 7.07 -1.04 10.27
C SER A 201 7.46 0.12 9.33
N LEU A 202 7.09 1.33 9.71
CA LEU A 202 7.47 2.56 9.02
C LEU A 202 8.67 3.26 9.68
N ALA A 203 9.20 2.70 10.78
CA ALA A 203 10.26 3.31 11.57
C ALA A 203 11.60 3.45 10.82
N GLY A 204 11.82 2.63 9.79
CA GLY A 204 13.03 2.66 8.97
C GLY A 204 13.04 3.70 7.84
N ALA A 205 12.04 4.57 7.74
CA ALA A 205 11.92 5.54 6.66
C ALA A 205 13.12 6.51 6.56
N LYS A 206 13.64 6.68 5.33
CA LYS A 206 14.78 7.55 5.03
C LYS A 206 14.49 8.43 3.83
N TRP A 207 15.02 9.65 3.81
CA TRP A 207 14.87 10.59 2.70
C TRP A 207 15.36 10.04 1.36
N GLY A 208 16.48 9.31 1.35
CA GLY A 208 17.04 8.71 0.13
C GLY A 208 16.09 7.69 -0.51
N GLU A 209 15.36 6.92 0.29
CA GLU A 209 14.36 5.96 -0.19
C GLU A 209 13.10 6.68 -0.68
N LEU A 210 12.64 7.71 0.05
CA LEU A 210 11.50 8.53 -0.33
C LEU A 210 11.69 9.22 -1.68
N ALA A 211 12.91 9.68 -1.98
CA ALA A 211 13.23 10.31 -3.26
C ALA A 211 12.96 9.39 -4.46
N ILE A 212 13.03 8.07 -4.28
CA ILE A 212 12.72 7.07 -5.31
C ILE A 212 11.23 6.65 -5.25
N ILE A 213 10.73 6.36 -4.05
CA ILE A 213 9.39 5.80 -3.84
C ILE A 213 8.29 6.81 -4.16
N ALA A 214 8.46 8.06 -3.73
CA ALA A 214 7.42 9.08 -3.88
C ALA A 214 7.06 9.36 -5.35
N PRO A 215 8.00 9.62 -6.27
CA PRO A 215 7.65 9.86 -7.67
C PRO A 215 7.03 8.63 -8.33
N ILE A 216 7.46 7.41 -7.99
CA ILE A 216 6.92 6.18 -8.57
C ILE A 216 5.47 5.97 -8.13
N ILE A 217 5.18 6.07 -6.82
CA ILE A 217 3.81 5.92 -6.31
C ILE A 217 2.91 7.01 -6.88
N MET A 218 3.34 8.28 -6.84
CA MET A 218 2.53 9.39 -7.33
C MET A 218 2.26 9.30 -8.84
N ALA A 219 3.27 8.99 -9.64
CA ALA A 219 3.10 8.77 -11.08
C ALA A 219 2.13 7.62 -11.37
N SER A 220 2.22 6.52 -10.62
CA SER A 220 1.35 5.37 -10.78
C SER A 220 -0.10 5.69 -10.39
N VAL A 221 -0.32 6.43 -9.31
CA VAL A 221 -1.66 6.89 -8.88
C VAL A 221 -2.29 7.80 -9.93
N ILE A 222 -1.53 8.77 -10.45
CA ILE A 222 -1.98 9.66 -11.52
C ILE A 222 -2.29 8.85 -12.78
N PHE A 223 -1.44 7.92 -13.16
CA PHE A 223 -1.67 7.02 -14.28
C PHE A 223 -3.00 6.28 -14.11
N PHE A 224 -3.24 5.60 -12.99
CA PHE A 224 -4.49 4.88 -12.76
C PHE A 224 -5.72 5.77 -12.78
N TRP A 225 -5.60 7.00 -12.29
CA TRP A 225 -6.70 7.97 -12.37
C TRP A 225 -7.07 8.31 -13.82
N THR A 226 -6.09 8.46 -14.70
CA THR A 226 -6.35 8.67 -16.13
C THR A 226 -7.02 7.45 -16.79
N GLN A 227 -6.81 6.25 -16.25
CA GLN A 227 -7.37 4.99 -16.75
C GLN A 227 -8.79 4.68 -16.24
N SER A 228 -9.42 5.61 -15.55
CA SER A 228 -10.75 5.42 -14.92
C SER A 228 -11.82 4.88 -15.88
N ARG A 229 -11.79 5.26 -17.17
CA ARG A 229 -12.75 4.76 -18.19
C ARG A 229 -12.56 3.27 -18.46
N VAL A 230 -11.30 2.83 -18.64
CA VAL A 230 -10.99 1.41 -18.89
C VAL A 230 -11.31 0.57 -17.66
N LEU A 231 -11.02 1.08 -16.46
CA LEU A 231 -11.37 0.42 -15.19
C LEU A 231 -12.90 0.28 -15.02
N ASN A 232 -13.67 1.29 -15.43
CA ASN A 232 -15.13 1.18 -15.45
C ASN A 232 -15.62 0.12 -16.45
N LEU A 233 -14.97 -0.01 -17.62
CA LEU A 233 -15.26 -1.07 -18.58
C LEU A 233 -14.93 -2.46 -18.01
N MET A 234 -13.88 -2.61 -17.22
CA MET A 234 -13.55 -3.88 -16.57
C MET A 234 -14.66 -4.40 -15.67
N LEU A 235 -15.42 -3.52 -15.02
CA LEU A 235 -16.58 -3.91 -14.20
C LEU A 235 -17.71 -4.52 -15.02
N LEU A 236 -17.89 -4.05 -16.26
CA LEU A 236 -18.96 -4.54 -17.17
C LEU A 236 -18.66 -5.93 -17.73
N GLY A 237 -17.40 -6.34 -17.73
CA GLY A 237 -16.94 -7.62 -18.22
C GLY A 237 -16.26 -7.57 -19.58
N ASP A 238 -15.57 -8.67 -19.90
CA ASP A 238 -14.72 -8.75 -21.08
C ASP A 238 -15.56 -8.72 -22.38
N GLU A 239 -16.70 -9.43 -22.41
CA GLU A 239 -17.61 -9.44 -23.57
C GLU A 239 -18.18 -8.06 -23.86
N SER A 240 -18.64 -7.35 -22.82
CA SER A 240 -19.16 -5.98 -22.98
C SER A 240 -18.08 -5.01 -23.42
N ALA A 241 -16.86 -5.15 -22.93
CA ALA A 241 -15.74 -4.29 -23.33
C ALA A 241 -15.34 -4.51 -24.80
N ILE A 242 -15.31 -5.76 -25.26
CA ILE A 242 -15.02 -6.11 -26.66
C ILE A 242 -16.07 -5.51 -27.59
N THR A 243 -17.36 -5.62 -27.23
CA THR A 243 -18.44 -5.00 -28.03
C THR A 243 -18.32 -3.49 -28.11
N MET A 244 -17.71 -2.85 -27.11
CA MET A 244 -17.39 -1.42 -27.09
C MET A 244 -16.02 -1.10 -27.74
N GLY A 245 -15.38 -2.07 -28.39
CA GLY A 245 -14.12 -1.90 -29.10
C GLY A 245 -12.87 -1.88 -28.25
N THR A 246 -12.94 -2.33 -26.97
CA THR A 246 -11.80 -2.31 -26.07
C THR A 246 -11.39 -3.73 -25.65
N ASP A 247 -10.17 -4.14 -25.99
CA ASP A 247 -9.60 -5.40 -25.50
C ASP A 247 -8.93 -5.17 -24.14
N LEU A 248 -9.52 -5.71 -23.08
CA LEU A 248 -9.05 -5.55 -21.69
C LEU A 248 -7.80 -6.37 -21.35
N HIS A 249 -7.38 -7.30 -22.21
CA HIS A 249 -6.29 -8.21 -21.92
C HIS A 249 -4.96 -7.48 -21.66
N ALA A 250 -4.55 -6.60 -22.59
CA ALA A 250 -3.32 -5.82 -22.46
C ALA A 250 -3.37 -4.86 -21.25
N TYR A 251 -4.51 -4.19 -21.04
CA TYR A 251 -4.70 -3.30 -19.89
C TYR A 251 -4.56 -4.04 -18.57
N ARG A 252 -5.12 -5.24 -18.45
CA ARG A 252 -5.02 -6.08 -17.24
C ARG A 252 -3.58 -6.42 -16.93
N GLN A 253 -2.77 -6.77 -17.92
CA GLN A 253 -1.35 -7.07 -17.73
C GLN A 253 -0.57 -5.85 -17.22
N TRP A 254 -0.71 -4.69 -17.88
CA TRP A 254 -0.05 -3.46 -17.45
C TRP A 254 -0.48 -3.01 -16.06
N TYR A 255 -1.77 -3.11 -15.74
CA TYR A 255 -2.27 -2.71 -14.43
C TYR A 255 -1.74 -3.61 -13.33
N LEU A 256 -1.61 -4.91 -13.58
CA LEU A 256 -0.98 -5.83 -12.65
C LEU A 256 0.50 -5.51 -12.44
N LEU A 257 1.25 -5.22 -13.50
CA LEU A 257 2.67 -4.87 -13.39
C LEU A 257 2.88 -3.57 -12.61
N ILE A 258 2.10 -2.53 -12.89
CA ILE A 258 2.20 -1.25 -12.18
C ILE A 258 1.77 -1.41 -10.71
N SER A 259 0.71 -2.18 -10.45
CA SER A 259 0.30 -2.47 -9.08
C SER A 259 1.35 -3.28 -8.31
N SER A 260 1.99 -4.25 -8.95
CA SER A 260 3.07 -5.02 -8.32
C SER A 260 4.30 -4.15 -8.02
N LEU A 261 4.57 -3.15 -8.84
CA LEU A 261 5.62 -2.16 -8.59
C LEU A 261 5.30 -1.33 -7.34
N ILE A 262 4.07 -0.80 -7.24
CA ILE A 262 3.64 -0.03 -6.06
C ILE A 262 3.72 -0.90 -4.78
N VAL A 263 3.13 -2.10 -4.82
CA VAL A 263 3.13 -3.02 -3.67
C VAL A 263 4.55 -3.45 -3.32
N GLY A 264 5.38 -3.71 -4.32
CA GLY A 264 6.79 -4.05 -4.13
C GLY A 264 7.56 -2.94 -3.41
N PHE A 265 7.40 -1.67 -3.81
CA PHE A 265 8.01 -0.53 -3.11
C PHE A 265 7.43 -0.31 -1.70
N ALA A 266 6.11 -0.53 -1.52
CA ALA A 266 5.52 -0.48 -0.19
C ALA A 266 6.14 -1.53 0.74
N VAL A 267 6.30 -2.77 0.26
CA VAL A 267 6.92 -3.87 1.02
C VAL A 267 8.41 -3.63 1.24
N TYR A 268 9.13 -3.12 0.25
CA TYR A 268 10.54 -2.71 0.37
C TYR A 268 10.76 -1.76 1.54
N ALA A 269 9.91 -0.75 1.67
CA ALA A 269 10.09 0.35 2.61
C ALA A 269 9.45 0.09 3.99
N ALA A 270 8.39 -0.72 4.05
CA ALA A 270 7.57 -0.83 5.26
C ALA A 270 7.30 -2.28 5.70
N GLY A 271 7.82 -3.28 4.98
CA GLY A 271 7.43 -4.67 5.22
C GLY A 271 5.97 -4.91 4.83
N MET A 272 5.35 -5.94 5.39
CA MET A 272 4.01 -6.33 4.98
C MET A 272 2.92 -5.52 5.72
N ILE A 273 2.10 -4.79 4.97
CA ILE A 273 0.96 -4.01 5.48
C ILE A 273 -0.30 -4.44 4.74
N GLY A 274 -1.10 -5.31 5.35
CA GLY A 274 -2.36 -5.81 4.78
C GLY A 274 -3.57 -4.90 5.05
N PHE A 275 -4.73 -5.32 4.53
CA PHE A 275 -6.06 -4.73 4.76
C PHE A 275 -6.31 -3.32 4.21
N VAL A 276 -5.33 -2.46 4.02
CA VAL A 276 -5.51 -1.09 3.50
C VAL A 276 -6.16 -1.12 2.12
N GLY A 277 -5.60 -1.94 1.21
CA GLY A 277 -6.12 -2.11 -0.14
C GLY A 277 -7.47 -2.82 -0.22
N LEU A 278 -7.86 -3.54 0.82
CA LEU A 278 -9.15 -4.21 0.90
C LEU A 278 -10.24 -3.26 1.42
N ILE A 279 -9.99 -2.63 2.57
CA ILE A 279 -11.02 -1.92 3.33
C ILE A 279 -11.28 -0.53 2.73
N ILE A 280 -10.23 0.23 2.46
CA ILE A 280 -10.39 1.62 2.02
C ILE A 280 -11.22 1.72 0.73
N PRO A 281 -10.90 1.00 -0.37
CA PRO A 281 -11.72 1.07 -1.58
C PRO A 281 -13.15 0.59 -1.36
N HIS A 282 -13.33 -0.44 -0.52
CA HIS A 282 -14.64 -0.99 -0.24
C HIS A 282 -15.53 0.05 0.50
N VAL A 283 -15.01 0.66 1.56
CA VAL A 283 -15.71 1.71 2.31
C VAL A 283 -16.00 2.91 1.43
N ILE A 284 -15.03 3.40 0.68
CA ILE A 284 -15.20 4.58 -0.17
C ILE A 284 -16.22 4.32 -1.29
N ARG A 285 -16.25 3.13 -1.86
CA ARG A 285 -17.25 2.76 -2.87
C ARG A 285 -18.69 2.88 -2.36
N MET A 286 -18.92 2.68 -1.06
CA MET A 286 -20.24 2.84 -0.46
C MET A 286 -20.72 4.29 -0.47
N PHE A 287 -19.80 5.26 -0.46
CA PHE A 287 -20.13 6.70 -0.45
C PHE A 287 -20.06 7.32 -1.85
N THR A 288 -19.06 6.95 -2.65
CA THR A 288 -18.80 7.58 -3.95
C THR A 288 -19.40 6.81 -5.13
N GLY A 289 -19.83 5.58 -4.90
CA GLY A 289 -20.24 4.64 -5.96
C GLY A 289 -19.06 3.96 -6.65
N PRO A 290 -19.33 3.16 -7.70
CA PRO A 290 -18.31 2.34 -8.37
C PRO A 290 -17.48 3.11 -9.41
N ASP A 291 -17.80 4.37 -9.73
CA ASP A 291 -17.07 5.14 -10.75
C ASP A 291 -15.64 5.44 -10.34
N HIS A 292 -14.68 4.84 -11.07
CA HIS A 292 -13.24 4.96 -10.80
C HIS A 292 -12.72 6.40 -10.90
N LYS A 293 -13.37 7.28 -11.67
CA LYS A 293 -13.00 8.70 -11.73
C LYS A 293 -13.06 9.38 -10.37
N ARG A 294 -14.00 8.94 -9.51
CA ARG A 294 -14.20 9.43 -8.14
C ARG A 294 -13.56 8.53 -7.10
N LEU A 295 -13.67 7.23 -7.30
CA LEU A 295 -13.19 6.22 -6.36
C LEU A 295 -11.68 6.30 -6.14
N ILE A 296 -10.86 6.47 -7.21
CA ILE A 296 -9.39 6.50 -7.11
C ILE A 296 -8.90 7.68 -6.26
N PRO A 297 -9.21 8.95 -6.56
CA PRO A 297 -8.66 10.07 -5.79
C PRO A 297 -9.17 10.08 -4.34
N VAL A 298 -10.42 9.70 -4.08
CA VAL A 298 -10.94 9.62 -2.71
C VAL A 298 -10.28 8.48 -1.94
N SER A 299 -10.12 7.30 -2.56
CA SER A 299 -9.42 6.17 -1.91
C SER A 299 -7.95 6.48 -1.64
N SER A 300 -7.26 7.18 -2.55
CA SER A 300 -5.86 7.55 -2.37
C SER A 300 -5.66 8.46 -1.16
N LEU A 301 -6.45 9.52 -1.03
CA LEU A 301 -6.38 10.44 0.10
C LEU A 301 -6.79 9.76 1.41
N THR A 302 -7.88 8.99 1.39
CA THR A 302 -8.36 8.28 2.59
C THR A 302 -7.36 7.22 3.05
N GLY A 303 -6.73 6.50 2.12
CA GLY A 303 -5.68 5.51 2.43
C GLY A 303 -4.45 6.17 3.06
N ALA A 304 -4.03 7.33 2.54
CA ALA A 304 -2.96 8.12 3.11
C ALA A 304 -3.28 8.56 4.55
N ILE A 305 -4.45 9.16 4.77
CA ILE A 305 -4.92 9.60 6.09
C ILE A 305 -4.97 8.42 7.06
N PHE A 306 -5.58 7.32 6.64
CA PHE A 306 -5.74 6.12 7.46
C PHE A 306 -4.39 5.58 7.95
N LEU A 307 -3.41 5.45 7.05
CA LEU A 307 -2.11 4.89 7.42
C LEU A 307 -1.29 5.84 8.29
N VAL A 308 -1.37 7.16 8.05
CA VAL A 308 -0.75 8.18 8.90
C VAL A 308 -1.33 8.15 10.31
N ILE A 309 -2.65 8.04 10.46
CA ILE A 309 -3.30 7.93 11.77
C ILE A 309 -2.90 6.63 12.47
N CYS A 310 -2.93 5.50 11.77
CA CYS A 310 -2.52 4.21 12.33
C CYS A 310 -1.06 4.23 12.81
N ASP A 311 -0.13 4.82 12.03
CA ASP A 311 1.26 4.96 12.42
C ASP A 311 1.42 5.85 13.66
N GLY A 312 0.69 6.97 13.73
CA GLY A 312 0.67 7.83 14.91
C GLY A 312 0.17 7.09 16.16
N LEU A 313 -0.91 6.32 16.03
CA LEU A 313 -1.46 5.51 17.13
C LEU A 313 -0.48 4.43 17.59
N CYS A 314 0.24 3.75 16.67
CA CYS A 314 1.23 2.72 17.01
C CYS A 314 2.34 3.25 17.94
N ARG A 315 2.62 4.55 17.91
CA ARG A 315 3.66 5.20 18.75
C ARG A 315 3.21 5.55 20.15
N ILE A 316 1.91 5.52 20.44
CA ILE A 316 1.35 5.96 21.73
C ILE A 316 0.54 4.90 22.48
N ILE A 317 0.08 3.83 21.81
CA ILE A 317 -0.76 2.79 22.42
C ILE A 317 -0.02 2.06 23.53
N ILE A 318 1.27 1.75 23.34
CA ILE A 318 2.07 1.04 24.33
C ILE A 318 3.19 1.99 24.82
N PRO A 319 3.25 2.30 26.12
CA PRO A 319 4.32 3.12 26.65
C PRO A 319 5.71 2.51 26.40
N HIS A 320 6.65 3.32 25.97
CA HIS A 320 8.06 2.97 25.74
C HIS A 320 8.36 1.94 24.63
N THR A 321 7.35 1.46 23.91
CA THR A 321 7.53 0.58 22.76
C THR A 321 6.65 1.01 21.58
N GLU A 322 7.04 0.65 20.37
CA GLU A 322 6.23 0.89 19.19
C GLU A 322 5.52 -0.39 18.77
N LEU A 323 4.21 -0.31 18.58
CA LEU A 323 3.43 -1.41 18.04
C LEU A 323 3.69 -1.52 16.53
N PRO A 324 4.02 -2.71 15.98
CA PRO A 324 4.08 -2.90 14.55
C PRO A 324 2.76 -2.54 13.87
N ILE A 325 2.84 -1.76 12.78
CA ILE A 325 1.65 -1.16 12.17
C ILE A 325 0.68 -2.20 11.60
N GLY A 326 1.19 -3.32 11.07
CA GLY A 326 0.38 -4.40 10.54
C GLY A 326 -0.51 -5.06 11.61
N ILE A 327 -0.07 -5.10 12.86
CA ILE A 327 -0.89 -5.62 13.97
C ILE A 327 -2.11 -4.71 14.17
N LEU A 328 -1.91 -3.40 14.32
CA LEU A 328 -3.00 -2.45 14.54
C LEU A 328 -4.00 -2.47 13.37
N ILE A 329 -3.48 -2.44 12.13
CA ILE A 329 -4.33 -2.46 10.94
C ILE A 329 -5.11 -3.77 10.85
N SER A 330 -4.51 -4.91 11.18
CA SER A 330 -5.21 -6.21 11.17
C SER A 330 -6.27 -6.30 12.27
N MET A 331 -6.00 -5.76 13.46
CA MET A 331 -6.97 -5.71 14.57
C MET A 331 -8.21 -4.85 14.24
N ILE A 332 -8.04 -3.78 13.48
CA ILE A 332 -9.15 -2.94 13.01
C ILE A 332 -9.77 -3.54 11.74
N GLY A 333 -8.93 -4.01 10.84
CA GLY A 333 -9.28 -4.42 9.50
C GLY A 333 -10.10 -5.70 9.45
N ALA A 334 -9.64 -6.76 10.13
CA ALA A 334 -10.32 -8.04 10.06
C ALA A 334 -11.76 -8.00 10.65
N PRO A 335 -12.02 -7.40 11.83
CA PRO A 335 -13.39 -7.25 12.33
C PRO A 335 -14.25 -6.36 11.42
N SER A 336 -13.68 -5.25 10.91
CA SER A 336 -14.40 -4.36 10.00
C SER A 336 -14.81 -5.08 8.71
N PHE A 337 -13.91 -5.90 8.18
CA PHE A 337 -14.18 -6.71 7.00
C PHE A 337 -15.29 -7.75 7.25
N ILE A 338 -15.24 -8.47 8.37
CA ILE A 338 -16.28 -9.43 8.76
C ILE A 338 -17.65 -8.73 8.88
N TYR A 339 -17.67 -7.57 9.56
CA TYR A 339 -18.89 -6.78 9.70
C TYR A 339 -19.48 -6.35 8.36
N LEU A 340 -18.62 -5.86 7.44
CA LEU A 340 -19.04 -5.46 6.11
C LEU A 340 -19.57 -6.66 5.30
N MET A 341 -18.92 -7.81 5.42
CA MET A 341 -19.33 -9.05 4.77
C MET A 341 -20.72 -9.52 5.20
N ILE A 342 -21.05 -9.41 6.48
CA ILE A 342 -22.36 -9.86 7.01
C ILE A 342 -23.47 -8.89 6.61
N LYS A 343 -23.20 -7.59 6.55
CA LYS A 343 -24.23 -6.54 6.43
C LYS A 343 -24.70 -6.28 4.99
N LYS A 344 -24.00 -6.72 3.96
CA LYS A 344 -24.36 -6.47 2.56
C LYS A 344 -24.26 -7.73 1.70
N THR A 345 -25.29 -7.92 0.86
CA THR A 345 -25.28 -8.87 -0.25
C THR A 345 -24.30 -8.35 -1.31
N TYR A 346 -23.29 -9.15 -1.68
CA TYR A 346 -22.21 -8.75 -2.57
C TYR A 346 -22.58 -8.95 -4.04
N GLY A 347 -22.72 -7.84 -4.78
CA GLY A 347 -22.82 -7.85 -6.24
C GLY A 347 -22.31 -6.54 -6.83
N PHE A 348 -21.50 -6.58 -7.90
CA PHE A 348 -21.31 -5.42 -8.77
C PHE A 348 -22.61 -5.25 -9.59
N GLY A 349 -23.60 -4.51 -9.06
CA GLY A 349 -24.74 -4.03 -9.82
C GLY A 349 -25.86 -5.07 -10.07
N GLY A 350 -26.22 -5.84 -9.06
CA GLY A 350 -27.48 -6.61 -9.08
C GLY A 350 -28.38 -6.14 -7.93
N ASN A 351 -29.50 -5.52 -8.25
CA ASN A 351 -30.65 -5.49 -7.34
C ASN A 351 -31.16 -6.92 -7.22
N ASP A 352 -31.03 -7.53 -6.05
CA ASP A 352 -31.92 -8.55 -5.52
C ASP A 352 -32.22 -8.21 -4.08
#